data_938db2b82a21c1b506d2729b544dea43
#
_entry.id   938db2b82a21c1b506d2729b544dea43
#
_cell.length_a   1.000
_cell.length_b   1.000
_cell.length_c   1.000
_cell.angle_alpha   90.00
_cell.angle_beta   90.00
_cell.angle_gamma   90.00
#
_symmetry.space_group_name_H-M   'P 1'
#
loop_
_entity.id
_entity.type
_entity.pdbx_description
1 polymer ?
#
loop_
_entity_poly.entity_id
_entity_poly.type
_entity_poly.pdbx_seq_one_letter_code
_entity_poly.pdbx_strand_id
1 'polypeptide(L)'
;MKKAYVFLADGFEEIEGLTVVDVLRRAGVDVKTVSVMGRKQIQGAHNIPVDADILFDDINGEDADMLVLPGGMPGTLNLKAHEGLCDLLKAYD
;
A
#
# COMPACT_ATOMS: atom_id res chain seq x y z
N MET A 1 1.14 -1.71 19.93
CA MET A 1 1.91 -2.01 18.70
C MET A 1 1.55 -0.99 17.63
N LYS A 2 2.54 -0.43 16.98
CA LYS A 2 2.32 0.48 15.85
C LYS A 2 1.79 -0.29 14.66
N LYS A 3 0.92 0.34 13.87
CA LYS A 3 0.30 -0.27 12.70
C LYS A 3 0.52 0.62 11.47
N ALA A 4 0.89 0.00 10.34
CA ALA A 4 1.11 0.71 9.08
C ALA A 4 0.38 0.01 7.94
N TYR A 5 -0.12 0.81 7.00
CA TYR A 5 -0.64 0.32 5.72
C TYR A 5 0.29 0.75 4.60
N VAL A 6 0.67 -0.20 3.75
CA VAL A 6 1.44 0.05 2.53
C VAL A 6 0.51 -0.19 1.36
N PHE A 7 0.19 0.86 0.60
CA PHE A 7 -0.78 0.80 -0.49
C PHE A 7 -0.11 0.36 -1.77
N LEU A 8 -0.66 -0.67 -2.41
CA LEU A 8 -0.12 -1.24 -3.64
C LEU A 8 -1.11 -1.05 -4.79
N ALA A 9 -0.57 -0.63 -5.94
CA ALA A 9 -1.32 -0.52 -7.19
C ALA A 9 -0.48 -1.12 -8.30
N ASP A 10 -1.11 -1.52 -9.39
CA ASP A 10 -0.39 -2.02 -10.56
C ASP A 10 0.66 -1.00 -11.00
N GLY A 11 1.87 -1.47 -11.26
CA GLY A 11 2.98 -0.62 -11.67
C GLY A 11 3.77 -0.02 -10.52
N PHE A 12 3.54 -0.45 -9.27
CA PHE A 12 4.35 0.03 -8.15
C PHE A 12 5.78 -0.49 -8.26
N GLU A 13 6.73 0.26 -7.67
CA GLU A 13 8.13 -0.19 -7.64
C GLU A 13 8.28 -1.27 -6.57
N GLU A 14 8.58 -2.49 -7.01
CA GLU A 14 8.63 -3.66 -6.11
C GLU A 14 9.65 -3.48 -4.99
N ILE A 15 10.84 -2.98 -5.33
CA ILE A 15 11.90 -2.79 -4.32
C ILE A 15 11.45 -1.78 -3.27
N GLU A 16 10.89 -0.65 -3.69
CA GLU A 16 10.45 0.38 -2.74
C GLU A 16 9.33 -0.11 -1.83
N GLY A 17 8.32 -0.75 -2.41
CA GLY A 17 7.18 -1.24 -1.64
C GLY A 17 7.55 -2.36 -0.68
N LEU A 18 8.24 -3.39 -1.18
CA LEU A 18 8.53 -4.58 -0.39
C LEU A 18 9.64 -4.35 0.62
N THR A 19 10.62 -3.50 0.33
CA THR A 19 11.67 -3.17 1.28
C THR A 19 11.09 -2.48 2.51
N VAL A 20 10.15 -1.56 2.33
CA VAL A 20 9.49 -0.89 3.45
C VAL A 20 8.72 -1.90 4.30
N VAL A 21 8.00 -2.82 3.66
CA VAL A 21 7.27 -3.87 4.37
C VAL A 21 8.22 -4.71 5.22
N ASP A 22 9.34 -5.16 4.62
CA ASP A 22 10.32 -5.98 5.31
C ASP A 22 10.95 -5.25 6.50
N VAL A 23 11.41 -4.02 6.28
CA VAL A 23 12.08 -3.24 7.32
C VAL A 23 11.13 -2.95 8.48
N LEU A 24 9.89 -2.55 8.20
CA LEU A 24 8.92 -2.23 9.24
C LEU A 24 8.53 -3.48 10.04
N ARG A 25 8.36 -4.62 9.37
CA ARG A 25 8.05 -5.88 10.07
C ARG A 25 9.19 -6.32 10.97
N ARG A 26 10.44 -6.15 10.52
CA ARG A 26 11.62 -6.44 11.35
C ARG A 26 11.69 -5.54 12.58
N ALA A 27 11.15 -4.32 12.47
CA ALA A 27 11.12 -3.37 13.59
C ALA A 27 9.93 -3.60 14.54
N GLY A 28 9.12 -4.62 14.30
CA GLY A 28 7.99 -4.93 15.16
C GLY A 28 6.71 -4.18 14.86
N VAL A 29 6.65 -3.51 13.70
CA VAL A 29 5.44 -2.81 13.25
C VAL A 29 4.46 -3.80 12.63
N ASP A 30 3.17 -3.69 12.95
CA ASP A 30 2.12 -4.48 12.30
C ASP A 30 1.81 -3.86 10.94
N VAL A 31 2.39 -4.45 9.88
CA VAL A 31 2.27 -3.93 8.52
C VAL A 31 1.30 -4.79 7.71
N LYS A 32 0.35 -4.13 7.07
CA LYS A 32 -0.54 -4.75 6.09
C LYS A 32 -0.32 -4.09 4.73
N THR A 33 -0.17 -4.93 3.70
CA THR A 33 -0.20 -4.42 2.32
C THR A 33 -1.65 -4.34 1.87
N VAL A 34 -2.00 -3.24 1.19
CA VAL A 34 -3.38 -2.93 0.83
C VAL A 34 -3.48 -2.71 -0.66
N SER A 35 -4.31 -3.50 -1.35
CA SER A 35 -4.56 -3.31 -2.78
C SER A 35 -5.61 -2.24 -3.01
N VAL A 36 -5.33 -1.31 -3.92
CA VAL A 36 -6.30 -0.31 -4.37
C VAL A 36 -6.90 -0.67 -5.73
N MET A 37 -6.61 -1.87 -6.24
CA MET A 37 -7.04 -2.29 -7.59
C MET A 37 -8.30 -3.16 -7.59
N GLY A 38 -8.92 -3.38 -6.44
CA GLY A 38 -10.13 -4.21 -6.35
C GLY A 38 -9.86 -5.71 -6.38
N ARG A 39 -8.59 -6.11 -6.40
CA ARG A 39 -8.17 -7.52 -6.31
C ARG A 39 -6.89 -7.61 -5.50
N LYS A 40 -6.65 -8.76 -4.87
CA LYS A 40 -5.46 -8.90 -4.02
C LYS A 40 -4.16 -8.99 -4.82
N GLN A 41 -4.19 -9.60 -6.00
CA GLN A 41 -2.99 -9.72 -6.81
C GLN A 41 -2.66 -8.39 -7.49
N ILE A 42 -1.46 -7.92 -7.28
CA ILE A 42 -0.94 -6.66 -7.84
C ILE A 42 0.26 -6.99 -8.71
N GLN A 43 0.33 -6.36 -9.89
CA GLN A 43 1.45 -6.53 -10.81
C GLN A 43 2.41 -5.34 -10.65
N GLY A 44 3.63 -5.60 -10.19
CA GLY A 44 4.63 -4.54 -10.05
C GLY A 44 5.15 -4.04 -11.38
N ALA A 45 5.93 -2.95 -11.34
CA ALA A 45 6.49 -2.31 -12.53
C ALA A 45 7.42 -3.21 -13.33
N HIS A 46 8.02 -4.19 -12.67
CA HIS A 46 8.95 -5.14 -13.29
C HIS A 46 8.31 -6.51 -13.49
N ASN A 47 6.98 -6.56 -13.61
CA ASN A 47 6.20 -7.78 -13.84
C ASN A 47 6.30 -8.82 -12.74
N ILE A 48 6.54 -8.39 -11.51
CA ILE A 48 6.54 -9.30 -10.36
C ILE A 48 5.17 -9.24 -9.71
N PRO A 49 4.41 -10.35 -9.71
CA PRO A 49 3.10 -10.35 -9.04
C PRO A 49 3.28 -10.45 -7.54
N VAL A 50 2.47 -9.69 -6.82
CA VAL A 50 2.48 -9.67 -5.36
C VAL A 50 1.04 -9.72 -4.87
N ASP A 51 0.76 -10.59 -3.90
CA ASP A 51 -0.55 -10.63 -3.27
C ASP A 51 -0.58 -9.67 -2.08
N ALA A 52 -1.50 -8.72 -2.12
CA ALA A 52 -1.71 -7.83 -0.97
C ALA A 52 -2.39 -8.61 0.16
N ASP A 53 -2.16 -8.15 1.38
CA ASP A 53 -2.79 -8.79 2.55
C ASP A 53 -4.30 -8.56 2.58
N ILE A 54 -4.73 -7.34 2.23
CA ILE A 54 -6.14 -6.97 2.25
C ILE A 54 -6.46 -6.04 1.08
N LEU A 55 -7.76 -5.86 0.82
CA LEU A 55 -8.24 -4.86 -0.13
C LEU A 55 -8.50 -3.55 0.60
N PHE A 56 -8.48 -2.43 -0.16
CA PHE A 56 -8.74 -1.12 0.42
C PHE A 56 -10.08 -1.07 1.18
N ASP A 57 -11.10 -1.72 0.65
CA ASP A 57 -12.43 -1.72 1.25
C ASP A 57 -12.47 -2.44 2.60
N ASP A 58 -11.46 -3.23 2.92
CA ASP A 58 -11.37 -4.00 4.16
C ASP A 58 -10.63 -3.27 5.28
N ILE A 59 -10.07 -2.09 5.00
CA ILE A 59 -9.30 -1.38 6.02
C ILE A 59 -10.18 -0.48 6.88
N ASN A 60 -9.70 -0.24 8.10
CA ASN A 60 -10.21 0.82 8.95
C ASN A 60 -9.07 1.83 9.10
N GLY A 61 -9.13 2.92 8.35
CA GLY A 61 -8.03 3.90 8.30
C GLY A 61 -7.70 4.54 9.63
N GLU A 62 -8.64 4.55 10.57
CA GLU A 62 -8.40 5.13 11.88
C GLU A 62 -7.46 4.30 12.74
N ASP A 63 -7.25 3.03 12.38
CA ASP A 63 -6.40 2.12 13.16
C ASP A 63 -4.93 2.23 12.82
N ALA A 64 -4.56 2.92 11.73
CA ALA A 64 -3.17 2.98 11.30
C ALA A 64 -2.45 4.19 11.86
N ASP A 65 -1.18 3.97 12.26
CA ASP A 65 -0.29 5.04 12.69
C ASP A 65 0.48 5.66 11.53
N MET A 66 0.59 4.92 10.42
CA MET A 66 1.39 5.35 9.27
C MET A 66 0.77 4.83 7.98
N LEU A 67 0.77 5.68 6.94
CA LEU A 67 0.36 5.30 5.59
C LEU A 67 1.55 5.47 4.66
N VAL A 68 1.87 4.43 3.89
CA VAL A 68 3.04 4.40 3.00
C VAL A 68 2.60 4.24 1.56
N LEU A 69 3.14 5.08 0.68
CA LEU A 69 2.86 5.06 -0.76
C LEU A 69 4.17 4.80 -1.50
N PRO A 70 4.39 3.59 -2.04
CA PRO A 70 5.60 3.34 -2.82
C PRO A 70 5.55 4.07 -4.15
N GLY A 71 6.72 4.35 -4.71
CA GLY A 71 6.84 4.99 -6.01
C GLY A 71 6.65 4.02 -7.18
N GLY A 72 7.07 4.45 -8.35
CA GLY A 72 6.98 3.70 -9.59
C GLY A 72 5.88 4.20 -10.51
N MET A 73 6.03 3.93 -11.79
CA MET A 73 5.04 4.30 -12.81
C MET A 73 4.62 3.03 -13.55
N PRO A 74 3.35 2.79 -13.80
CA PRO A 74 2.20 3.67 -13.52
C PRO A 74 1.64 3.57 -12.10
N GLY A 75 2.33 2.91 -11.15
CA GLY A 75 1.83 2.74 -9.79
C GLY A 75 1.38 4.04 -9.13
N THR A 76 2.22 5.10 -9.21
CA THR A 76 1.87 6.40 -8.63
C THR A 76 0.60 6.98 -9.23
N LEU A 77 0.42 6.85 -10.56
CA LEU A 77 -0.78 7.32 -11.23
C LEU A 77 -2.01 6.54 -10.77
N ASN A 78 -1.89 5.22 -10.62
CA ASN A 78 -2.99 4.39 -10.17
C ASN A 78 -3.39 4.71 -8.72
N LEU A 79 -2.43 5.03 -7.86
CA LEU A 79 -2.71 5.45 -6.49
C LEU A 79 -3.44 6.78 -6.48
N LYS A 80 -3.01 7.74 -7.31
CA LYS A 80 -3.66 9.05 -7.42
C LYS A 80 -5.09 8.94 -7.95
N ALA A 81 -5.36 7.96 -8.79
CA ALA A 81 -6.68 7.76 -9.36
C ALA A 81 -7.69 7.17 -8.36
N HIS A 82 -7.24 6.65 -7.23
CA HIS A 82 -8.11 6.02 -6.25
C HIS A 82 -8.66 7.08 -5.29
N GLU A 83 -9.93 7.44 -5.47
CA GLU A 83 -10.56 8.53 -4.68
C GLU A 83 -10.60 8.21 -3.19
N GLY A 84 -10.94 6.98 -2.82
CA GLY A 84 -10.99 6.59 -1.42
C GLY A 84 -9.64 6.73 -0.72
N LEU A 85 -8.56 6.38 -1.41
CA LEU A 85 -7.21 6.55 -0.87
C LEU A 85 -6.88 8.03 -0.70
N CYS A 86 -7.19 8.87 -1.69
CA CYS A 86 -6.95 10.30 -1.59
C CYS A 86 -7.70 10.92 -0.41
N ASP A 87 -8.95 10.51 -0.20
CA ASP A 87 -9.76 10.97 0.92
C ASP A 87 -9.16 10.52 2.26
N LEU A 88 -8.67 9.28 2.32
CA LEU A 88 -8.02 8.74 3.52
C LEU A 88 -6.76 9.53 3.85
N LEU A 89 -5.94 9.84 2.85
CA LEU A 89 -4.71 10.60 3.05
C LEU A 89 -4.99 11.99 3.61
N LYS A 90 -6.05 12.64 3.14
CA LYS A 90 -6.46 13.95 3.67
C LYS A 90 -6.84 13.87 5.13
N ALA A 91 -7.44 12.78 5.56
CA ALA A 91 -7.83 12.59 6.95
C ALA A 91 -6.63 12.44 7.89
N TYR A 92 -5.45 12.12 7.35
CA TYR A 92 -4.22 11.94 8.14
C TYR A 92 -3.37 13.22 8.20
N ASP A 93 -3.77 14.27 7.53
CA ASP A 93 -3.04 15.55 7.58
C ASP A 93 -3.30 16.30 8.94
#